data_5ec3b36b7c2a74afdc7e60594b38a14c
#
_entry.id   5ec3b36b7c2a74afdc7e60594b38a14c
#
_cell.length_a   1.000
_cell.length_b   1.000
_cell.length_c   1.000
_cell.angle_alpha   90.00
_cell.angle_beta   90.00
_cell.angle_gamma   90.00
#
_symmetry.space_group_name_H-M   'P 1'
#
loop_
_entity.id
_entity.type
_entity.pdbx_description
1 polymer ?
#
loop_
_entity_poly.entity_id
_entity_poly.type
_entity_poly.pdbx_seq_one_letter_code
_entity_poly.pdbx_strand_id
1 'polypeptide(L)'
;KDVRLIDESDLEGAYAICHLAGLSNDPMGALNTKLTGDINHLASVKIAKLCKKVGVEKYIFSSSCSMYGISDGSKAIDETADFAPLTAYAESKVETEKDVQSLKSDDFCVTFLRNATAYGLSPKLRLDLVVNNLVGWATVYSKIKILSDGSPWRPLVHCEDIARAFIAVIESDCQTVNGQAYNVGQLTENYQVKDIAKIVGEVVPGCSVEITGEHGSDSRSYKVDFNKIKKLLPNFKPKWTLKPAIENIYKGFRDFGMDQNDFNGRKFIRLNQLEYLSNSNKLNNNLEWK
;
A
#
# COMPACT_ATOMS: atom_id res chain seq x y z
N LYS A 1 13.01 11.04 -11.92
CA LYS A 1 12.09 11.86 -12.75
C LYS A 1 10.72 11.88 -12.08
N ASP A 2 10.01 12.98 -12.13
CA ASP A 2 8.63 13.08 -11.67
C ASP A 2 7.73 12.25 -12.60
N VAL A 3 6.75 11.51 -12.03
CA VAL A 3 5.88 10.63 -12.81
C VAL A 3 5.06 11.38 -13.86
N ARG A 4 4.74 12.65 -13.61
CA ARG A 4 4.02 13.53 -14.56
C ARG A 4 4.86 13.90 -15.80
N LEU A 5 6.18 13.78 -15.68
CA LEU A 5 7.15 14.13 -16.73
C LEU A 5 7.71 12.90 -17.46
N ILE A 6 7.19 11.70 -17.18
CA ILE A 6 7.55 10.49 -17.91
C ILE A 6 7.15 10.66 -19.39
N ASP A 7 8.03 10.27 -20.28
CA ASP A 7 7.86 10.26 -21.73
C ASP A 7 8.22 8.89 -22.35
N GLU A 8 8.12 8.79 -23.66
CA GLU A 8 8.32 7.53 -24.39
C GLU A 8 9.73 6.96 -24.18
N SER A 9 10.75 7.81 -24.16
CA SER A 9 12.14 7.39 -24.00
C SER A 9 12.45 6.76 -22.65
N ASP A 10 11.65 7.05 -21.61
CA ASP A 10 11.78 6.41 -20.30
C ASP A 10 11.26 4.96 -20.29
N LEU A 11 10.46 4.59 -21.30
CA LEU A 11 9.70 3.33 -21.34
C LEU A 11 10.13 2.38 -22.46
N GLU A 12 10.89 2.90 -23.45
CA GLU A 12 11.36 2.12 -24.60
C GLU A 12 12.18 0.91 -24.17
N GLY A 13 11.91 -0.24 -24.81
CA GLY A 13 12.60 -1.51 -24.55
C GLY A 13 12.19 -2.22 -23.26
N ALA A 14 11.28 -1.65 -22.47
CA ALA A 14 10.74 -2.34 -21.31
C ALA A 14 9.71 -3.39 -21.71
N TYR A 15 9.86 -4.62 -21.18
CA TYR A 15 8.87 -5.69 -21.34
C TYR A 15 7.62 -5.43 -20.48
N ALA A 16 7.82 -5.02 -19.23
CA ALA A 16 6.75 -4.78 -18.27
C ALA A 16 7.02 -3.54 -17.43
N ILE A 17 5.98 -2.78 -17.11
CA ILE A 17 6.04 -1.65 -16.19
C ILE A 17 5.26 -1.96 -14.91
N CYS A 18 5.98 -1.97 -13.78
CA CYS A 18 5.39 -2.02 -12.45
C CYS A 18 5.18 -0.60 -11.95
N HIS A 19 3.96 -0.08 -12.03
CA HIS A 19 3.65 1.29 -11.64
C HIS A 19 3.27 1.39 -10.16
N LEU A 20 4.23 1.81 -9.31
CA LEU A 20 4.07 1.97 -7.86
C LEU A 20 4.13 3.43 -7.40
N ALA A 21 4.43 4.36 -8.31
CA ALA A 21 4.58 5.76 -7.96
C ALA A 21 3.23 6.41 -7.60
N GLY A 22 3.24 7.29 -6.61
CA GLY A 22 2.07 8.04 -6.17
C GLY A 22 2.18 8.57 -4.75
N LEU A 23 1.24 9.43 -4.38
CA LEU A 23 0.99 9.83 -2.99
C LEU A 23 0.26 8.65 -2.31
N SER A 24 0.97 7.89 -1.50
CA SER A 24 0.65 6.48 -1.20
C SER A 24 -0.06 6.25 0.13
N ASN A 25 -0.68 7.26 0.71
CA ASN A 25 -1.58 7.13 1.87
C ASN A 25 -2.59 8.29 1.94
N ASP A 26 -3.61 8.10 2.76
CA ASP A 26 -4.70 9.06 2.89
C ASP A 26 -4.24 10.43 3.42
N PRO A 27 -3.38 10.54 4.46
CA PRO A 27 -2.91 11.85 4.93
C PRO A 27 -2.14 12.64 3.86
N MET A 28 -1.29 11.99 3.06
CA MET A 28 -0.60 12.68 1.95
C MET A 28 -1.57 13.06 0.84
N GLY A 29 -2.53 12.19 0.52
CA GLY A 29 -3.57 12.45 -0.47
C GLY A 29 -4.49 13.60 -0.08
N ALA A 30 -4.70 13.82 1.21
CA ALA A 30 -5.54 14.89 1.75
C ALA A 30 -4.87 16.29 1.74
N LEU A 31 -3.54 16.37 1.62
CA LEU A 31 -2.82 17.66 1.57
C LEU A 31 -3.31 18.54 0.41
N ASN A 32 -3.55 17.94 -0.75
CA ASN A 32 -4.11 18.60 -1.91
C ASN A 32 -4.78 17.54 -2.81
N THR A 33 -6.09 17.47 -2.76
CA THR A 33 -6.87 16.46 -3.47
C THR A 33 -6.72 16.56 -4.99
N LYS A 34 -6.67 17.79 -5.55
CA LYS A 34 -6.44 18.01 -6.98
C LYS A 34 -5.08 17.45 -7.39
N LEU A 35 -4.03 17.78 -6.66
CA LEU A 35 -2.68 17.31 -6.93
C LEU A 35 -2.56 15.79 -6.78
N THR A 36 -3.33 15.19 -5.86
CA THR A 36 -3.44 13.75 -5.74
C THR A 36 -4.04 13.13 -6.99
N GLY A 37 -5.09 13.72 -7.55
CA GLY A 37 -5.65 13.31 -8.84
C GLY A 37 -4.62 13.43 -9.97
N ASP A 38 -3.92 14.55 -10.06
CA ASP A 38 -2.91 14.80 -11.10
C ASP A 38 -1.76 13.77 -11.04
N ILE A 39 -1.25 13.45 -9.85
CA ILE A 39 -0.12 12.53 -9.65
C ILE A 39 -0.54 11.07 -9.70
N ASN A 40 -1.60 10.70 -8.98
CA ASN A 40 -1.98 9.29 -8.80
C ASN A 40 -2.84 8.76 -9.95
N HIS A 41 -3.73 9.58 -10.52
CA HIS A 41 -4.63 9.17 -11.58
C HIS A 41 -4.14 9.61 -12.95
N LEU A 42 -4.10 10.90 -13.24
CA LEU A 42 -3.81 11.38 -14.59
C LEU A 42 -2.43 10.98 -15.09
N ALA A 43 -1.39 11.05 -14.22
CA ALA A 43 -0.06 10.59 -14.60
C ALA A 43 0.00 9.07 -14.83
N SER A 44 -0.70 8.27 -14.01
CA SER A 44 -0.78 6.81 -14.20
C SER A 44 -1.42 6.43 -15.53
N VAL A 45 -2.54 7.09 -15.89
CA VAL A 45 -3.23 6.88 -17.17
C VAL A 45 -2.35 7.32 -18.35
N LYS A 46 -1.66 8.48 -18.22
CA LYS A 46 -0.68 8.94 -19.22
C LYS A 46 0.42 7.88 -19.44
N ILE A 47 1.02 7.38 -18.36
CA ILE A 47 2.08 6.37 -18.45
C ILE A 47 1.55 5.08 -19.11
N ALA A 48 0.37 4.61 -18.75
CA ALA A 48 -0.22 3.42 -19.38
C ALA A 48 -0.43 3.61 -20.90
N LYS A 49 -0.90 4.81 -21.32
CA LYS A 49 -1.02 5.15 -22.75
C LYS A 49 0.34 5.18 -23.46
N LEU A 50 1.37 5.75 -22.83
CA LEU A 50 2.72 5.75 -23.37
C LEU A 50 3.29 4.33 -23.47
N CYS A 51 3.09 3.48 -22.44
CA CYS A 51 3.48 2.07 -22.46
C CYS A 51 2.91 1.35 -23.70
N LYS A 52 1.59 1.49 -23.90
CA LYS A 52 0.91 0.90 -25.07
C LYS A 52 1.49 1.40 -26.39
N LYS A 53 1.80 2.71 -26.47
CA LYS A 53 2.34 3.34 -27.68
C LYS A 53 3.73 2.83 -28.05
N VAL A 54 4.60 2.61 -27.05
CA VAL A 54 5.99 2.15 -27.28
C VAL A 54 6.16 0.64 -27.29
N GLY A 55 5.05 -0.12 -27.21
CA GLY A 55 5.07 -1.58 -27.32
C GLY A 55 5.48 -2.31 -26.03
N VAL A 56 5.28 -1.71 -24.85
CA VAL A 56 5.36 -2.44 -23.57
C VAL A 56 4.24 -3.47 -23.54
N GLU A 57 4.56 -4.72 -23.23
CA GLU A 57 3.55 -5.79 -23.24
C GLU A 57 2.68 -5.78 -21.98
N LYS A 58 3.23 -5.44 -20.81
CA LYS A 58 2.50 -5.52 -19.53
C LYS A 58 2.59 -4.22 -18.74
N TYR A 59 1.44 -3.72 -18.33
CA TYR A 59 1.32 -2.63 -17.36
C TYR A 59 0.64 -3.13 -16.09
N ILE A 60 1.36 -3.12 -14.98
CA ILE A 60 0.90 -3.65 -13.69
C ILE A 60 0.77 -2.49 -12.70
N PHE A 61 -0.46 -2.18 -12.34
CA PHE A 61 -0.75 -1.06 -11.46
C PHE A 61 -0.84 -1.49 -10.00
N SER A 62 -0.09 -0.81 -9.13
CA SER A 62 -0.21 -0.93 -7.68
C SER A 62 -1.48 -0.24 -7.19
N SER A 63 -2.58 -0.96 -7.18
CA SER A 63 -3.85 -0.53 -6.63
C SER A 63 -3.93 -0.81 -5.11
N SER A 64 -5.11 -0.67 -4.51
CA SER A 64 -5.27 -0.78 -3.05
C SER A 64 -6.65 -1.29 -2.66
N CYS A 65 -6.70 -2.15 -1.65
CA CYS A 65 -7.97 -2.54 -1.01
C CYS A 65 -8.68 -1.38 -0.29
N SER A 66 -8.02 -0.22 -0.08
CA SER A 66 -8.67 0.96 0.52
C SER A 66 -9.87 1.48 -0.27
N MET A 67 -9.98 1.11 -1.55
CA MET A 67 -11.13 1.45 -2.42
C MET A 67 -12.44 0.80 -1.97
N TYR A 68 -12.39 -0.26 -1.16
CA TYR A 68 -13.60 -0.91 -0.62
C TYR A 68 -14.25 -0.15 0.55
N GLY A 69 -13.55 0.79 1.18
CA GLY A 69 -14.10 1.68 2.20
C GLY A 69 -14.42 1.00 3.53
N ILE A 70 -15.71 0.87 3.87
CA ILE A 70 -16.19 0.27 5.13
C ILE A 70 -17.08 -0.93 4.82
N SER A 71 -16.88 -2.02 5.55
CA SER A 71 -17.83 -3.14 5.63
C SER A 71 -18.11 -3.48 7.09
N ASP A 72 -19.19 -4.18 7.35
CA ASP A 72 -19.55 -4.67 8.68
C ASP A 72 -18.59 -5.77 9.20
N GLY A 73 -17.68 -6.23 8.35
CA GLY A 73 -16.73 -7.29 8.68
C GLY A 73 -17.34 -8.70 8.80
N SER A 74 -18.64 -8.86 8.50
CA SER A 74 -19.31 -10.16 8.53
C SER A 74 -18.78 -11.11 7.47
N LYS A 75 -18.49 -10.56 6.27
CA LYS A 75 -17.90 -11.29 5.13
C LYS A 75 -16.64 -10.61 4.65
N ALA A 76 -15.73 -11.40 4.12
CA ALA A 76 -14.56 -10.89 3.40
C ALA A 76 -14.98 -10.41 1.99
N ILE A 77 -14.47 -9.25 1.60
CA ILE A 77 -14.76 -8.60 0.32
C ILE A 77 -13.85 -9.18 -0.76
N ASP A 78 -14.41 -9.62 -1.86
CA ASP A 78 -13.67 -10.05 -3.05
C ASP A 78 -13.64 -8.96 -4.13
N GLU A 79 -13.03 -9.27 -5.28
CA GLU A 79 -12.83 -8.32 -6.37
C GLU A 79 -14.11 -7.93 -7.12
N THR A 80 -15.23 -8.58 -6.86
CA THR A 80 -16.54 -8.28 -7.48
C THR A 80 -17.35 -7.26 -6.70
N ALA A 81 -16.90 -6.89 -5.51
CA ALA A 81 -17.58 -5.92 -4.66
C ALA A 81 -17.54 -4.50 -5.24
N ASP A 82 -18.58 -3.74 -4.97
CA ASP A 82 -18.64 -2.32 -5.30
C ASP A 82 -17.57 -1.52 -4.57
N PHE A 83 -17.12 -0.45 -5.20
CA PHE A 83 -16.19 0.49 -4.61
C PHE A 83 -16.92 1.52 -3.75
N ALA A 84 -16.38 1.81 -2.59
CA ALA A 84 -16.86 2.84 -1.68
C ALA A 84 -15.68 3.68 -1.12
N PRO A 85 -14.90 4.35 -2.01
CA PRO A 85 -13.71 5.09 -1.59
C PRO A 85 -14.09 6.24 -0.65
N LEU A 86 -13.31 6.42 0.43
CA LEU A 86 -13.57 7.43 1.46
C LEU A 86 -12.57 8.60 1.39
N THR A 87 -11.57 8.52 0.53
CA THR A 87 -10.45 9.47 0.51
C THR A 87 -10.01 9.73 -0.92
N ALA A 88 -9.41 10.89 -1.18
CA ALA A 88 -8.85 11.24 -2.49
C ALA A 88 -7.80 10.22 -2.98
N TYR A 89 -7.05 9.60 -2.06
CA TYR A 89 -6.16 8.50 -2.39
C TYR A 89 -6.92 7.28 -2.93
N ALA A 90 -7.96 6.83 -2.22
CA ALA A 90 -8.76 5.68 -2.64
C ALA A 90 -9.53 5.97 -3.95
N GLU A 91 -10.11 7.17 -4.08
CA GLU A 91 -10.76 7.64 -5.32
C GLU A 91 -9.79 7.61 -6.50
N SER A 92 -8.56 8.12 -6.32
CA SER A 92 -7.56 8.10 -7.39
C SER A 92 -7.20 6.69 -7.87
N LYS A 93 -7.27 5.68 -6.99
CA LYS A 93 -7.06 4.27 -7.37
C LYS A 93 -8.22 3.72 -8.19
N VAL A 94 -9.46 4.03 -7.81
CA VAL A 94 -10.68 3.64 -8.55
C VAL A 94 -10.66 4.24 -9.96
N GLU A 95 -10.43 5.54 -10.08
CA GLU A 95 -10.41 6.24 -11.37
C GLU A 95 -9.28 5.71 -12.28
N THR A 96 -8.11 5.40 -11.70
CA THR A 96 -7.00 4.82 -12.48
C THR A 96 -7.36 3.43 -13.00
N GLU A 97 -7.91 2.53 -12.18
CA GLU A 97 -8.34 1.21 -12.64
C GLU A 97 -9.34 1.32 -13.78
N LYS A 98 -10.36 2.19 -13.63
CA LYS A 98 -11.40 2.41 -14.63
C LYS A 98 -10.82 2.87 -15.97
N ASP A 99 -9.98 3.90 -15.97
CA ASP A 99 -9.46 4.47 -17.20
C ASP A 99 -8.42 3.56 -17.88
N VAL A 100 -7.51 2.95 -17.09
CA VAL A 100 -6.48 2.03 -17.61
C VAL A 100 -7.09 0.73 -18.12
N GLN A 101 -8.18 0.23 -17.51
CA GLN A 101 -8.90 -0.94 -17.97
C GLN A 101 -9.34 -0.84 -19.44
N SER A 102 -9.67 0.37 -19.90
CA SER A 102 -10.11 0.64 -21.27
C SER A 102 -8.97 0.50 -22.31
N LEU A 103 -7.71 0.51 -21.86
CA LEU A 103 -6.53 0.45 -22.74
C LEU A 103 -6.11 -0.97 -23.10
N LYS A 104 -6.63 -1.99 -22.40
CA LYS A 104 -6.27 -3.39 -22.64
C LYS A 104 -6.54 -3.79 -24.10
N SER A 105 -5.67 -4.63 -24.64
CA SER A 105 -5.80 -5.23 -25.96
C SER A 105 -5.03 -6.56 -25.99
N ASP A 106 -5.01 -7.25 -27.12
CA ASP A 106 -4.28 -8.52 -27.24
C ASP A 106 -2.77 -8.34 -27.11
N ASP A 107 -2.27 -7.15 -27.47
CA ASP A 107 -0.86 -6.75 -27.44
C ASP A 107 -0.48 -5.86 -26.25
N PHE A 108 -1.44 -5.50 -25.38
CA PHE A 108 -1.20 -4.68 -24.20
C PHE A 108 -2.00 -5.19 -22.99
N CYS A 109 -1.30 -5.89 -22.12
CA CYS A 109 -1.86 -6.48 -20.92
C CYS A 109 -1.86 -5.49 -19.75
N VAL A 110 -3.03 -5.21 -19.17
CA VAL A 110 -3.16 -4.40 -17.97
C VAL A 110 -3.63 -5.24 -16.80
N THR A 111 -2.99 -5.08 -15.63
CA THR A 111 -3.33 -5.84 -14.41
C THR A 111 -3.31 -4.92 -13.20
N PHE A 112 -4.26 -5.12 -12.28
CA PHE A 112 -4.41 -4.31 -11.08
C PHE A 112 -4.16 -5.16 -9.84
N LEU A 113 -3.16 -4.81 -9.05
CA LEU A 113 -2.87 -5.45 -7.77
C LEU A 113 -3.44 -4.59 -6.65
N ARG A 114 -4.62 -4.96 -6.12
CA ARG A 114 -5.29 -4.32 -4.99
C ARG A 114 -4.62 -4.80 -3.70
N ASN A 115 -3.57 -4.10 -3.31
CA ASN A 115 -2.78 -4.50 -2.16
C ASN A 115 -3.56 -4.29 -0.86
N ALA A 116 -3.52 -5.27 0.04
CA ALA A 116 -3.88 -5.12 1.43
C ALA A 116 -2.94 -4.11 2.12
N THR A 117 -3.14 -3.79 3.38
CA THR A 117 -2.29 -2.87 4.14
C THR A 117 -0.85 -3.42 4.20
N ALA A 118 0.05 -2.71 3.54
CA ALA A 118 1.45 -3.11 3.46
C ALA A 118 2.15 -2.99 4.82
N TYR A 119 3.09 -3.89 5.12
CA TYR A 119 3.98 -3.81 6.27
C TYR A 119 5.30 -4.55 6.00
N GLY A 120 6.25 -4.46 6.91
CA GLY A 120 7.55 -5.16 6.81
C GLY A 120 8.73 -4.19 6.65
N LEU A 121 9.93 -4.74 6.80
CA LEU A 121 11.16 -4.03 6.55
C LEU A 121 11.37 -3.80 5.05
N SER A 122 11.86 -2.63 4.71
CA SER A 122 12.23 -2.28 3.32
C SER A 122 13.28 -1.17 3.33
N PRO A 123 14.04 -0.98 2.23
CA PRO A 123 14.97 0.15 2.10
C PRO A 123 14.28 1.52 2.22
N LYS A 124 12.96 1.58 1.97
CA LYS A 124 12.10 2.75 2.16
C LYS A 124 11.06 2.47 3.24
N LEU A 125 11.54 2.06 4.42
CA LEU A 125 10.71 1.79 5.59
C LEU A 125 9.69 2.92 5.83
N ARG A 126 8.48 2.52 6.24
CA ARG A 126 7.39 3.43 6.58
C ARG A 126 6.88 3.14 7.99
N LEU A 127 6.95 4.14 8.87
CA LEU A 127 6.40 4.06 10.23
C LEU A 127 4.95 4.57 10.34
N ASP A 128 4.38 5.04 9.25
CA ASP A 128 2.97 5.47 9.16
C ASP A 128 2.00 4.31 8.81
N LEU A 129 2.49 3.07 8.75
CA LEU A 129 1.70 1.86 8.52
C LEU A 129 1.50 1.09 9.83
N VAL A 130 0.28 0.60 10.07
CA VAL A 130 -0.16 0.11 11.38
C VAL A 130 0.80 -0.87 12.06
N VAL A 131 1.24 -1.93 11.39
CA VAL A 131 2.14 -2.93 11.99
C VAL A 131 3.49 -2.31 12.32
N ASN A 132 4.12 -1.63 11.35
CA ASN A 132 5.42 -0.99 11.52
C ASN A 132 5.38 0.08 12.63
N ASN A 133 4.27 0.83 12.71
CA ASN A 133 4.05 1.84 13.73
C ASN A 133 3.97 1.23 15.13
N LEU A 134 3.15 0.19 15.31
CA LEU A 134 2.99 -0.48 16.61
C LEU A 134 4.30 -1.13 17.08
N VAL A 135 5.06 -1.77 16.17
CA VAL A 135 6.39 -2.30 16.52
C VAL A 135 7.36 -1.17 16.86
N GLY A 136 7.31 -0.03 16.16
CA GLY A 136 8.10 1.16 16.49
C GLY A 136 7.78 1.69 17.88
N TRP A 137 6.50 1.87 18.22
CA TRP A 137 6.06 2.27 19.56
C TRP A 137 6.60 1.32 20.64
N ALA A 138 6.41 0.01 20.42
CA ALA A 138 6.88 -1.00 21.36
C ALA A 138 8.41 -0.97 21.53
N THR A 139 9.15 -0.80 20.43
CA THR A 139 10.64 -0.78 20.46
C THR A 139 11.17 0.45 21.19
N VAL A 140 10.59 1.63 20.92
CA VAL A 140 11.12 2.92 21.40
C VAL A 140 10.63 3.28 22.81
N TYR A 141 9.37 2.93 23.12
CA TYR A 141 8.72 3.35 24.37
C TYR A 141 8.36 2.19 25.31
N SER A 142 8.58 0.94 24.90
CA SER A 142 8.11 -0.27 25.63
C SER A 142 6.61 -0.21 25.95
N LYS A 143 5.85 0.51 25.13
CA LYS A 143 4.41 0.73 25.33
C LYS A 143 3.72 0.89 23.97
N ILE A 144 2.53 0.30 23.84
CA ILE A 144 1.58 0.56 22.74
C ILE A 144 0.33 1.21 23.36
N LYS A 145 -0.12 2.32 22.76
CA LYS A 145 -1.40 2.94 23.09
C LYS A 145 -2.31 2.94 21.85
N ILE A 146 -3.43 2.21 21.93
CA ILE A 146 -4.49 2.24 20.92
C ILE A 146 -5.58 3.19 21.42
N LEU A 147 -5.83 4.27 20.67
CA LEU A 147 -6.83 5.28 21.05
C LEU A 147 -8.26 4.81 20.83
N SER A 148 -8.52 3.97 19.82
CA SER A 148 -9.82 3.35 19.58
C SER A 148 -10.03 2.11 20.46
N ASP A 149 -11.17 1.45 20.30
CA ASP A 149 -11.44 0.13 20.89
C ASP A 149 -10.65 -1.03 20.25
N GLY A 150 -9.90 -0.73 19.19
CA GLY A 150 -9.10 -1.70 18.44
C GLY A 150 -9.91 -2.68 17.59
N SER A 151 -11.22 -2.50 17.47
CA SER A 151 -12.11 -3.40 16.72
C SER A 151 -11.97 -3.33 15.18
N PRO A 152 -11.52 -2.23 14.56
CA PRO A 152 -11.43 -2.15 13.11
C PRO A 152 -10.57 -3.25 12.50
N TRP A 153 -11.08 -3.87 11.43
CA TRP A 153 -10.38 -4.90 10.67
C TRP A 153 -9.40 -4.29 9.68
N ARG A 154 -8.24 -4.92 9.55
CA ARG A 154 -7.19 -4.59 8.59
C ARG A 154 -6.70 -5.85 7.89
N PRO A 155 -6.93 -6.00 6.59
CA PRO A 155 -6.21 -6.97 5.79
C PRO A 155 -4.74 -6.54 5.68
N LEU A 156 -3.81 -7.47 5.85
CA LEU A 156 -2.37 -7.21 5.87
C LEU A 156 -1.65 -7.96 4.76
N VAL A 157 -0.57 -7.35 4.25
CA VAL A 157 0.35 -8.00 3.31
C VAL A 157 1.78 -7.52 3.53
N HIS A 158 2.73 -8.45 3.60
CA HIS A 158 4.14 -8.09 3.71
C HIS A 158 4.67 -7.51 2.39
N CYS A 159 5.55 -6.49 2.45
CA CYS A 159 6.06 -5.82 1.25
C CYS A 159 6.81 -6.77 0.29
N GLU A 160 7.49 -7.81 0.79
CA GLU A 160 8.07 -8.84 -0.07
C GLU A 160 7.00 -9.68 -0.80
N ASP A 161 5.86 -9.94 -0.15
CA ASP A 161 4.80 -10.69 -0.79
C ASP A 161 4.06 -9.84 -1.84
N ILE A 162 3.99 -8.51 -1.65
CA ILE A 162 3.59 -7.60 -2.72
C ILE A 162 4.53 -7.75 -3.93
N ALA A 163 5.86 -7.71 -3.70
CA ALA A 163 6.83 -7.90 -4.78
C ALA A 163 6.66 -9.25 -5.50
N ARG A 164 6.38 -10.34 -4.75
CA ARG A 164 6.08 -11.67 -5.33
C ARG A 164 4.81 -11.64 -6.19
N ALA A 165 3.80 -10.86 -5.81
CA ALA A 165 2.58 -10.73 -6.63
C ALA A 165 2.88 -10.03 -7.97
N PHE A 166 3.71 -8.98 -7.97
CA PHE A 166 4.18 -8.36 -9.22
C PHE A 166 4.94 -9.35 -10.11
N ILE A 167 5.88 -10.11 -9.53
CA ILE A 167 6.64 -11.14 -10.27
C ILE A 167 5.69 -12.19 -10.85
N ALA A 168 4.74 -12.69 -10.05
CA ALA A 168 3.78 -13.68 -10.50
C ALA A 168 2.95 -13.19 -11.70
N VAL A 169 2.56 -11.90 -11.74
CA VAL A 169 1.87 -11.29 -12.89
C VAL A 169 2.81 -11.16 -14.10
N ILE A 170 4.07 -10.74 -13.88
CA ILE A 170 5.05 -10.62 -14.97
C ILE A 170 5.27 -11.98 -15.65
N GLU A 171 5.36 -13.06 -14.88
CA GLU A 171 5.62 -14.42 -15.36
C GLU A 171 4.37 -15.14 -15.91
N SER A 172 3.18 -14.60 -15.69
CA SER A 172 1.92 -15.21 -16.15
C SER A 172 1.61 -14.85 -17.59
N ASP A 173 0.88 -15.73 -18.30
CA ASP A 173 0.35 -15.45 -19.63
C ASP A 173 -0.64 -14.30 -19.60
N CYS A 174 -0.61 -13.42 -20.61
CA CYS A 174 -1.53 -12.29 -20.74
C CYS A 174 -3.01 -12.73 -20.71
N GLN A 175 -3.35 -13.88 -21.26
CA GLN A 175 -4.72 -14.42 -21.22
C GLN A 175 -5.24 -14.59 -19.78
N THR A 176 -4.36 -14.90 -18.82
CA THR A 176 -4.72 -15.07 -17.42
C THR A 176 -4.88 -13.75 -16.68
N VAL A 177 -4.07 -12.74 -17.01
CA VAL A 177 -3.94 -11.53 -16.19
C VAL A 177 -4.45 -10.27 -16.86
N ASN A 178 -4.72 -10.28 -18.19
CA ASN A 178 -5.15 -9.10 -18.92
C ASN A 178 -6.54 -8.60 -18.46
N GLY A 179 -6.62 -7.38 -18.04
CA GLY A 179 -7.84 -6.74 -17.52
C GLY A 179 -8.29 -7.29 -16.17
N GLN A 180 -7.45 -8.01 -15.45
CA GLN A 180 -7.79 -8.59 -14.16
C GLN A 180 -7.35 -7.69 -13.00
N ALA A 181 -8.19 -7.65 -11.96
CA ALA A 181 -7.83 -7.15 -10.64
C ALA A 181 -7.66 -8.33 -9.69
N TYR A 182 -6.65 -8.26 -8.82
CA TYR A 182 -6.39 -9.23 -7.77
C TYR A 182 -6.20 -8.55 -6.43
N ASN A 183 -6.94 -8.97 -5.41
CA ASN A 183 -6.64 -8.65 -4.03
C ASN A 183 -5.35 -9.36 -3.63
N VAL A 184 -4.37 -8.61 -3.10
CA VAL A 184 -3.05 -9.14 -2.76
C VAL A 184 -2.89 -9.27 -1.25
N GLY A 185 -2.79 -10.49 -0.78
CA GLY A 185 -2.66 -10.86 0.62
C GLY A 185 -2.97 -12.35 0.84
N GLN A 186 -3.32 -12.70 2.07
CA GLN A 186 -3.69 -14.05 2.48
C GLN A 186 -4.94 -14.02 3.37
N LEU A 187 -5.83 -15.03 3.26
CA LEU A 187 -7.07 -15.11 4.06
C LEU A 187 -6.83 -15.06 5.57
N THR A 188 -5.73 -15.65 6.00
CA THR A 188 -5.33 -15.69 7.43
C THR A 188 -4.80 -14.35 7.94
N GLU A 189 -4.53 -13.40 7.06
CA GLU A 189 -3.90 -12.12 7.40
C GLU A 189 -4.92 -10.96 7.46
N ASN A 190 -6.14 -11.25 7.90
CA ASN A 190 -7.15 -10.26 8.29
C ASN A 190 -7.20 -10.18 9.82
N TYR A 191 -6.77 -9.05 10.39
CA TYR A 191 -6.67 -8.85 11.84
C TYR A 191 -7.46 -7.63 12.30
N GLN A 192 -7.96 -7.67 13.54
CA GLN A 192 -8.35 -6.46 14.24
C GLN A 192 -7.10 -5.71 14.76
N VAL A 193 -7.17 -4.40 14.84
CA VAL A 193 -6.02 -3.59 15.32
C VAL A 193 -5.58 -4.02 16.73
N LYS A 194 -6.52 -4.38 17.61
CA LYS A 194 -6.21 -4.91 18.96
C LYS A 194 -5.43 -6.23 18.92
N ASP A 195 -5.71 -7.10 17.93
CA ASP A 195 -5.02 -8.39 17.81
C ASP A 195 -3.58 -8.17 17.32
N ILE A 196 -3.38 -7.23 16.39
CA ILE A 196 -2.04 -6.83 15.95
C ILE A 196 -1.23 -6.32 17.15
N ALA A 197 -1.80 -5.41 17.95
CA ALA A 197 -1.12 -4.87 19.12
C ALA A 197 -0.77 -5.92 20.17
N LYS A 198 -1.70 -6.88 20.40
CA LYS A 198 -1.44 -8.01 21.29
C LYS A 198 -0.23 -8.83 20.83
N ILE A 199 -0.18 -9.20 19.53
CA ILE A 199 0.93 -9.97 18.97
C ILE A 199 2.25 -9.18 19.08
N VAL A 200 2.23 -7.86 18.84
CA VAL A 200 3.42 -7.01 19.05
C VAL A 200 3.86 -7.02 20.51
N GLY A 201 2.92 -6.91 21.46
CA GLY A 201 3.20 -6.97 22.89
C GLY A 201 3.79 -8.31 23.35
N GLU A 202 3.38 -9.42 22.70
CA GLU A 202 3.95 -10.75 22.96
C GLU A 202 5.37 -10.91 22.42
N VAL A 203 5.69 -10.26 21.29
CA VAL A 203 6.99 -10.36 20.62
C VAL A 203 8.03 -9.41 21.22
N VAL A 204 7.63 -8.20 21.60
CA VAL A 204 8.55 -7.18 22.12
C VAL A 204 8.66 -7.28 23.63
N PRO A 205 9.82 -7.68 24.20
CA PRO A 205 9.97 -7.87 25.64
C PRO A 205 9.67 -6.60 26.46
N GLY A 206 8.88 -6.75 27.52
CA GLY A 206 8.53 -5.65 28.43
C GLY A 206 7.54 -4.63 27.87
N CYS A 207 6.97 -4.88 26.70
CA CYS A 207 5.99 -3.99 26.10
C CYS A 207 4.60 -4.13 26.76
N SER A 208 4.03 -3.01 27.23
CA SER A 208 2.65 -2.93 27.68
C SER A 208 1.71 -2.51 26.56
N VAL A 209 0.48 -3.05 26.53
CA VAL A 209 -0.57 -2.69 25.58
C VAL A 209 -1.74 -2.07 26.32
N GLU A 210 -2.08 -0.82 25.95
CA GLU A 210 -3.20 -0.07 26.49
C GLU A 210 -4.22 0.23 25.37
N ILE A 211 -5.49 -0.09 25.61
CA ILE A 211 -6.59 0.23 24.69
C ILE A 211 -7.51 1.20 25.43
N THR A 212 -7.64 2.45 24.95
CA THR A 212 -8.34 3.51 25.68
C THR A 212 -9.83 3.59 25.35
N GLY A 213 -10.24 3.10 24.19
CA GLY A 213 -11.64 3.17 23.76
C GLY A 213 -12.10 4.54 23.28
N GLU A 214 -11.17 5.50 23.14
CA GLU A 214 -11.44 6.79 22.50
C GLU A 214 -11.74 6.57 21.02
N HIS A 215 -12.57 7.42 20.42
CA HIS A 215 -12.86 7.31 18.98
C HIS A 215 -11.61 7.64 18.14
N GLY A 216 -11.14 6.67 17.34
CA GLY A 216 -10.06 6.87 16.39
C GLY A 216 -10.52 7.64 15.14
N SER A 217 -9.60 8.34 14.50
CA SER A 217 -9.85 9.10 13.25
C SER A 217 -10.04 8.21 12.01
N ASP A 218 -9.59 6.96 12.03
CA ASP A 218 -9.65 6.03 10.90
C ASP A 218 -10.87 5.10 11.01
N SER A 219 -11.94 5.46 10.30
CA SER A 219 -13.21 4.73 10.29
C SER A 219 -13.21 3.47 9.39
N ARG A 220 -12.16 3.24 8.60
CA ARG A 220 -12.09 2.06 7.72
C ARG A 220 -12.09 0.78 8.55
N SER A 221 -12.90 -0.18 8.11
CA SER A 221 -12.95 -1.53 8.70
C SER A 221 -13.45 -2.50 7.65
N TYR A 222 -12.60 -3.42 7.21
CA TYR A 222 -12.98 -4.44 6.23
C TYR A 222 -12.05 -5.63 6.25
N LYS A 223 -12.61 -6.81 5.96
CA LYS A 223 -11.86 -8.04 5.64
C LYS A 223 -11.83 -8.21 4.14
N VAL A 224 -10.77 -8.81 3.62
CA VAL A 224 -10.60 -9.06 2.19
C VAL A 224 -10.43 -10.54 1.91
N ASP A 225 -11.08 -11.02 0.85
CA ASP A 225 -10.90 -12.35 0.29
C ASP A 225 -9.75 -12.32 -0.73
N PHE A 226 -8.87 -13.31 -0.61
CA PHE A 226 -7.68 -13.46 -1.46
C PHE A 226 -7.70 -14.79 -2.25
N ASN A 227 -8.86 -15.42 -2.38
CA ASN A 227 -8.96 -16.70 -3.08
C ASN A 227 -8.69 -16.58 -4.59
N LYS A 228 -9.04 -15.45 -5.21
CA LYS A 228 -8.84 -15.24 -6.63
C LYS A 228 -7.36 -15.29 -7.02
N ILE A 229 -6.51 -14.54 -6.35
CA ILE A 229 -5.06 -14.54 -6.63
C ILE A 229 -4.46 -15.93 -6.39
N LYS A 230 -4.83 -16.59 -5.28
CA LYS A 230 -4.38 -17.94 -4.96
C LYS A 230 -4.76 -18.97 -6.05
N LYS A 231 -5.95 -18.85 -6.62
CA LYS A 231 -6.49 -19.78 -7.61
C LYS A 231 -5.92 -19.53 -9.01
N LEU A 232 -5.84 -18.26 -9.42
CA LEU A 232 -5.51 -17.89 -10.80
C LEU A 232 -4.03 -17.59 -11.02
N LEU A 233 -3.28 -17.28 -9.96
CA LEU A 233 -1.84 -17.06 -10.01
C LEU A 233 -1.12 -18.07 -9.10
N PRO A 234 -1.01 -19.36 -9.53
CA PRO A 234 -0.41 -20.40 -8.69
C PRO A 234 1.07 -20.16 -8.39
N ASN A 235 1.75 -19.30 -9.16
CA ASN A 235 3.12 -18.87 -8.89
C ASN A 235 3.22 -17.85 -7.76
N PHE A 236 2.12 -17.20 -7.39
CA PHE A 236 2.09 -16.34 -6.20
C PHE A 236 2.16 -17.22 -4.94
N LYS A 237 3.31 -17.18 -4.27
CA LYS A 237 3.58 -17.92 -3.04
C LYS A 237 3.95 -16.93 -1.93
N PRO A 238 2.95 -16.38 -1.19
CA PRO A 238 3.24 -15.53 -0.06
C PRO A 238 3.98 -16.31 1.03
N LYS A 239 4.95 -15.68 1.68
CA LYS A 239 5.85 -16.31 2.67
C LYS A 239 5.66 -15.80 4.08
N TRP A 240 5.14 -14.58 4.23
CA TRP A 240 5.10 -13.91 5.50
C TRP A 240 3.74 -14.04 6.16
N THR A 241 3.75 -14.37 7.45
CA THR A 241 2.63 -14.20 8.36
C THR A 241 2.99 -13.16 9.43
N LEU A 242 1.98 -12.64 10.13
CA LEU A 242 2.14 -11.46 10.98
C LEU A 242 3.21 -11.62 12.06
N LYS A 243 3.19 -12.71 12.84
CA LYS A 243 4.10 -12.87 13.99
C LYS A 243 5.58 -12.95 13.59
N PRO A 244 6.01 -13.82 12.65
CA PRO A 244 7.39 -13.85 12.17
C PRO A 244 7.84 -12.52 11.56
N ALA A 245 6.93 -11.81 10.90
CA ALA A 245 7.26 -10.49 10.33
C ALA A 245 7.45 -9.44 11.42
N ILE A 246 6.65 -9.44 12.50
CA ILE A 246 6.84 -8.57 13.66
C ILE A 246 8.21 -8.84 14.30
N GLU A 247 8.59 -10.11 14.49
CA GLU A 247 9.92 -10.51 15.00
C GLU A 247 11.04 -9.95 14.11
N ASN A 248 10.88 -10.05 12.79
CA ASN A 248 11.84 -9.51 11.83
C ASN A 248 11.94 -7.98 11.89
N ILE A 249 10.79 -7.28 11.96
CA ILE A 249 10.75 -5.80 12.08
C ILE A 249 11.40 -5.37 13.39
N TYR A 250 11.06 -6.01 14.52
CA TYR A 250 11.63 -5.69 15.83
C TYR A 250 13.14 -5.87 15.84
N LYS A 251 13.63 -7.01 15.31
CA LYS A 251 15.07 -7.25 15.15
C LYS A 251 15.71 -6.14 14.32
N GLY A 252 15.13 -5.80 13.16
CA GLY A 252 15.67 -4.75 12.29
C GLY A 252 15.70 -3.38 12.95
N PHE A 253 14.70 -3.02 13.76
CA PHE A 253 14.68 -1.75 14.50
C PHE A 253 15.76 -1.72 15.59
N ARG A 254 15.98 -2.82 16.27
CA ARG A 254 17.05 -2.94 17.25
C ARG A 254 18.45 -2.88 16.63
N ASP A 255 18.66 -3.63 15.54
CA ASP A 255 19.95 -3.67 14.83
C ASP A 255 20.29 -2.27 14.25
N PHE A 256 19.27 -1.52 13.83
CA PHE A 256 19.40 -0.12 13.38
C PHE A 256 19.64 0.86 14.53
N GLY A 257 19.28 0.52 15.78
CA GLY A 257 19.34 1.41 16.95
C GLY A 257 18.24 2.50 16.90
N MET A 258 17.02 2.13 16.46
CA MET A 258 15.91 3.08 16.32
C MET A 258 15.60 3.80 17.64
N ASP A 259 15.65 5.12 17.63
CA ASP A 259 15.38 5.99 18.77
C ASP A 259 14.10 6.83 18.58
N GLN A 260 13.81 7.72 19.57
CA GLN A 260 12.65 8.61 19.52
C GLN A 260 12.73 9.62 18.37
N ASN A 261 13.92 10.08 17.99
CA ASN A 261 14.10 11.05 16.91
C ASN A 261 13.84 10.38 15.55
N ASP A 262 14.28 9.14 15.38
CA ASP A 262 13.98 8.35 14.19
C ASP A 262 12.48 8.07 14.09
N PHE A 263 11.86 7.66 15.21
CA PHE A 263 10.45 7.27 15.24
C PHE A 263 9.50 8.46 14.99
N ASN A 264 9.72 9.58 15.63
CA ASN A 264 8.87 10.78 15.50
C ASN A 264 9.29 11.69 14.33
N GLY A 265 10.46 11.45 13.76
CA GLY A 265 11.07 12.29 12.76
C GLY A 265 10.49 12.10 11.36
N ARG A 266 11.12 12.76 10.40
CA ARG A 266 10.74 12.72 8.98
C ARG A 266 11.41 11.62 8.17
N LYS A 267 12.35 10.88 8.76
CA LYS A 267 13.15 9.87 8.05
C LYS A 267 12.29 8.70 7.54
N PHE A 268 11.34 8.25 8.37
CA PHE A 268 10.50 7.11 8.09
C PHE A 268 9.00 7.46 7.97
N ILE A 269 8.62 8.73 8.17
CA ILE A 269 7.26 9.24 7.99
C ILE A 269 7.23 10.16 6.78
N ARG A 270 6.64 9.68 5.69
CA ARG A 270 6.67 10.39 4.40
C ARG A 270 5.95 11.73 4.43
N LEU A 271 4.85 11.84 5.16
CA LEU A 271 4.14 13.09 5.34
C LEU A 271 5.05 14.15 5.96
N ASN A 272 5.72 13.83 7.06
CA ASN A 272 6.64 14.76 7.74
C ASN A 272 7.79 15.21 6.81
N GLN A 273 8.30 14.31 5.96
CA GLN A 273 9.32 14.65 4.99
C GLN A 273 8.79 15.59 3.90
N LEU A 274 7.58 15.34 3.41
CA LEU A 274 6.96 16.16 2.38
C LEU A 274 6.64 17.57 2.92
N GLU A 275 6.09 17.67 4.11
CA GLU A 275 5.85 18.95 4.80
C GLU A 275 7.14 19.73 5.03
N TYR A 276 8.21 19.06 5.48
CA TYR A 276 9.51 19.69 5.63
C TYR A 276 10.03 20.25 4.29
N LEU A 277 9.94 19.50 3.21
CA LEU A 277 10.42 19.95 1.89
C LEU A 277 9.60 21.15 1.37
N SER A 278 8.30 21.14 1.59
CA SER A 278 7.41 22.26 1.24
C SER A 278 7.69 23.49 2.09
N ASN A 279 7.74 23.35 3.42
CA ASN A 279 7.98 24.45 4.35
C ASN A 279 9.40 25.06 4.23
N SER A 280 10.38 24.25 3.84
CA SER A 280 11.75 24.73 3.57
C SER A 280 11.93 25.26 2.14
N ASN A 281 10.84 25.45 1.40
CA ASN A 281 10.81 26.01 0.05
C ASN A 281 11.65 25.23 -0.99
N LYS A 282 11.86 23.92 -0.74
CA LYS A 282 12.54 23.01 -1.67
C LYS A 282 11.61 22.44 -2.73
N LEU A 283 10.31 22.40 -2.41
CA LEU A 283 9.25 22.08 -3.35
C LEU A 283 8.37 23.31 -3.59
N ASN A 284 7.81 23.41 -4.78
CA ASN A 284 6.73 24.35 -5.06
C ASN A 284 5.36 23.79 -4.65
N ASN A 285 4.29 24.55 -4.87
CA ASN A 285 2.91 24.13 -4.52
C ASN A 285 2.42 22.90 -5.31
N ASN A 286 3.07 22.55 -6.39
CA ASN A 286 2.80 21.36 -7.20
C ASN A 286 3.65 20.15 -6.79
N LEU A 287 4.38 20.23 -5.67
CA LEU A 287 5.35 19.24 -5.21
C LEU A 287 6.47 18.96 -6.20
N GLU A 288 6.86 19.93 -7.01
CA GLU A 288 8.01 19.87 -7.92
C GLU A 288 9.23 20.49 -7.24
N TRP A 289 10.41 19.94 -7.51
CA TRP A 289 11.67 20.52 -7.05
C TRP A 289 11.89 21.91 -7.66
N LYS A 290 12.33 22.84 -6.82
CA LYS A 290 12.73 24.19 -7.25
C LYS A 290 14.18 24.22 -7.67
#